data_3301fb37ac59f91d003c23d679b44d56
#
_entry.id   3301fb37ac59f91d003c23d679b44d56
#
_cell.length_a   1.000
_cell.length_b   1.000
_cell.length_c   1.000
_cell.angle_alpha   90.00
_cell.angle_beta   90.00
_cell.angle_gamma   90.00
#
_symmetry.space_group_name_H-M   'P 1'
#
loop_
_entity.id
_entity.type
_entity.pdbx_description
1 polymer ?
#
loop_
_entity_poly.entity_id
_entity_poly.type
_entity_poly.pdbx_seq_one_letter_code
_entity_poly.pdbx_strand_id
1 'polypeptide(L)'
;AIAVLPLLAVSVFRISRELRQAVRKNRQREGKVAALVGEMLQAITVIQVFGREEYEEKKFLSSNRRNLNQGLRTVRLEAKLERVSEVMIALGTGGVLWMGVARVMSGILTPGDLIVFTTYLSNMYRPLRRVARVTGRLSKATVCAERVLTVLHADDRVKTRSDAPP
;
A
#
# COMPACT_ATOMS: atom_id res chain seq x y z
N ALA A 1 -5.01 -27.97 -9.18
CA ALA A 1 -5.36 -26.79 -8.34
C ALA A 1 -4.26 -26.48 -7.32
N ILE A 2 -3.72 -27.47 -6.59
CA ILE A 2 -2.73 -27.25 -5.51
C ILE A 2 -1.40 -26.63 -6.03
N ALA A 3 -0.95 -26.98 -7.23
CA ALA A 3 0.29 -26.45 -7.82
C ALA A 3 0.22 -24.95 -8.20
N VAL A 4 -0.97 -24.43 -8.45
CA VAL A 4 -1.17 -23.00 -8.78
C VAL A 4 -1.05 -22.11 -7.54
N LEU A 5 -1.42 -22.61 -6.36
CA LEU A 5 -1.38 -21.84 -5.10
C LEU A 5 0.03 -21.33 -4.74
N PRO A 6 1.11 -22.15 -4.75
CA PRO A 6 2.44 -21.66 -4.41
C PRO A 6 2.96 -20.64 -5.44
N LEU A 7 2.68 -20.85 -6.74
CA LEU A 7 3.07 -19.89 -7.78
C LEU A 7 2.37 -18.53 -7.61
N LEU A 8 1.07 -18.56 -7.27
CA LEU A 8 0.29 -17.38 -6.94
C LEU A 8 0.88 -16.68 -5.70
N ALA A 9 1.11 -17.43 -4.62
CA ALA A 9 1.66 -16.87 -3.38
C ALA A 9 2.99 -16.18 -3.61
N VAL A 10 3.93 -16.79 -4.35
CA VAL A 10 5.24 -16.21 -4.66
C VAL A 10 5.09 -14.93 -5.52
N SER A 11 4.24 -14.96 -6.54
CA SER A 11 4.03 -13.81 -7.44
C SER A 11 3.41 -12.62 -6.68
N VAL A 12 2.37 -12.88 -5.89
CA VAL A 12 1.71 -11.87 -5.06
C VAL A 12 2.67 -11.32 -4.01
N PHE A 13 3.46 -12.17 -3.36
CA PHE A 13 4.43 -11.74 -2.35
C PHE A 13 5.52 -10.82 -2.92
N ARG A 14 6.07 -11.15 -4.10
CA ARG A 14 7.05 -10.30 -4.80
C ARG A 14 6.48 -8.92 -5.13
N ILE A 15 5.33 -8.89 -5.81
CA ILE A 15 4.69 -7.62 -6.21
C ILE A 15 4.30 -6.80 -4.98
N SER A 16 3.78 -7.43 -3.93
CA SER A 16 3.42 -6.77 -2.67
C SER A 16 4.63 -6.15 -1.96
N ARG A 17 5.81 -6.77 -2.07
CA ARG A 17 7.06 -6.21 -1.51
C ARG A 17 7.49 -4.96 -2.27
N GLU A 18 7.45 -4.99 -3.61
CA GLU A 18 7.74 -3.82 -4.44
C GLU A 18 6.74 -2.68 -4.19
N LEU A 19 5.47 -3.02 -4.09
CA LEU A 19 4.39 -2.06 -3.79
C LEU A 19 4.63 -1.37 -2.45
N ARG A 20 4.95 -2.12 -1.38
CA ARG A 20 5.26 -1.54 -0.07
C ARG A 20 6.41 -0.54 -0.12
N GLN A 21 7.46 -0.85 -0.87
CA GLN A 21 8.59 0.07 -1.04
C GLN A 21 8.19 1.33 -1.83
N ALA A 22 7.37 1.17 -2.89
CA ALA A 22 6.87 2.29 -3.68
C ALA A 22 5.98 3.21 -2.85
N VAL A 23 5.05 2.65 -2.07
CA VAL A 23 4.18 3.40 -1.15
C VAL A 23 4.99 4.16 -0.11
N ARG A 24 6.00 3.54 0.50
CA ARG A 24 6.88 4.20 1.47
C ARG A 24 7.61 5.39 0.85
N LYS A 25 8.17 5.23 -0.35
CA LYS A 25 8.83 6.32 -1.08
C LYS A 25 7.84 7.43 -1.46
N ASN A 26 6.63 7.08 -1.85
CA ASN A 26 5.58 8.04 -2.17
C ASN A 26 5.25 8.90 -0.93
N ARG A 27 5.04 8.27 0.23
CA ARG A 27 4.78 8.98 1.49
C ARG A 27 5.90 9.91 1.93
N GLN A 28 7.16 9.50 1.73
CA GLN A 28 8.30 10.37 2.01
C GLN A 28 8.32 11.61 1.10
N ARG A 29 7.91 11.47 -0.16
CA ARG A 29 7.83 12.59 -1.10
C ARG A 29 6.64 13.50 -0.83
N GLU A 30 5.49 12.93 -0.50
CA GLU A 30 4.32 13.70 -0.04
C GLU A 30 4.69 14.57 1.16
N GLY A 31 5.39 14.01 2.15
CA GLY A 31 5.87 14.78 3.31
C GLY A 31 6.84 15.90 2.93
N LYS A 32 7.74 15.69 1.96
CA LYS A 32 8.64 16.75 1.48
C LYS A 32 7.88 17.87 0.76
N VAL A 33 6.85 17.55 -0.04
CA VAL A 33 6.02 18.55 -0.69
C VAL A 33 5.23 19.34 0.35
N ALA A 34 4.65 18.67 1.35
CA ALA A 34 3.93 19.33 2.44
C ALA A 34 4.83 20.27 3.26
N ALA A 35 6.06 19.83 3.57
CA ALA A 35 7.05 20.68 4.26
C ALA A 35 7.43 21.91 3.43
N LEU A 36 7.67 21.72 2.12
CA LEU A 36 7.96 22.82 1.21
C LEU A 36 6.83 23.86 1.16
N VAL A 37 5.57 23.40 1.06
CA VAL A 37 4.41 24.29 1.09
C VAL A 37 4.31 25.02 2.44
N GLY A 38 4.55 24.33 3.54
CA GLY A 38 4.59 24.96 4.87
C GLY A 38 5.65 26.05 4.98
N GLU A 39 6.88 25.78 4.47
CA GLU A 39 7.97 26.76 4.42
C GLU A 39 7.60 27.99 3.57
N MET A 40 7.02 27.77 2.38
CA MET A 40 6.58 28.84 1.49
C MET A 40 5.49 29.71 2.12
N LEU A 41 4.51 29.10 2.81
CA LEU A 41 3.44 29.82 3.47
C LEU A 41 3.95 30.63 4.68
N GLN A 42 4.91 30.12 5.44
CA GLN A 42 5.53 30.86 6.53
C GLN A 42 6.35 32.05 6.03
N ALA A 43 7.01 31.91 4.87
CA ALA A 43 7.83 32.95 4.27
C ALA A 43 7.10 33.79 3.22
N ILE A 44 5.76 33.70 3.10
CA ILE A 44 5.00 34.30 1.98
C ILE A 44 5.26 35.80 1.83
N THR A 45 5.29 36.54 2.93
CA THR A 45 5.58 37.98 2.94
C THR A 45 6.97 38.28 2.39
N VAL A 46 7.96 37.48 2.77
CA VAL A 46 9.33 37.66 2.30
C VAL A 46 9.41 37.36 0.79
N ILE A 47 8.79 36.30 0.33
CA ILE A 47 8.73 35.93 -1.11
C ILE A 47 8.13 37.07 -1.93
N GLN A 48 7.03 37.67 -1.46
CA GLN A 48 6.35 38.78 -2.11
C GLN A 48 7.19 40.06 -2.12
N VAL A 49 7.84 40.41 -1.01
CA VAL A 49 8.69 41.62 -0.93
C VAL A 49 9.89 41.52 -1.87
N PHE A 50 10.45 40.32 -2.05
CA PHE A 50 11.59 40.09 -2.94
C PHE A 50 11.19 39.73 -4.38
N GLY A 51 9.89 39.66 -4.72
CA GLY A 51 9.39 39.29 -6.05
C GLY A 51 9.86 37.91 -6.51
N ARG A 52 9.96 36.92 -5.57
CA ARG A 52 10.49 35.58 -5.83
C ARG A 52 9.41 34.51 -6.07
N GLU A 53 8.19 34.92 -6.36
CA GLU A 53 7.03 34.02 -6.54
C GLU A 53 7.28 32.99 -7.65
N GLU A 54 7.77 33.44 -8.80
CA GLU A 54 8.02 32.55 -9.95
C GLU A 54 9.12 31.49 -9.63
N TYR A 55 10.12 31.86 -8.85
CA TYR A 55 11.18 30.94 -8.44
C TYR A 55 10.64 29.84 -7.52
N GLU A 56 9.83 30.22 -6.52
CA GLU A 56 9.24 29.27 -5.58
C GLU A 56 8.17 28.42 -6.26
N GLU A 57 7.41 28.97 -7.19
CA GLU A 57 6.47 28.18 -8.01
C GLU A 57 7.19 27.12 -8.82
N LYS A 58 8.26 27.43 -9.51
CA LYS A 58 9.07 26.45 -10.26
C LYS A 58 9.62 25.36 -9.35
N LYS A 59 10.10 25.70 -8.17
CA LYS A 59 10.59 24.78 -7.15
C LYS A 59 9.48 23.83 -6.69
N PHE A 60 8.28 24.36 -6.40
CA PHE A 60 7.10 23.58 -6.05
C PHE A 60 6.67 22.65 -7.17
N LEU A 61 6.51 23.14 -8.39
CA LEU A 61 6.10 22.35 -9.56
C LEU A 61 7.08 21.20 -9.83
N SER A 62 8.39 21.45 -9.72
CA SER A 62 9.43 20.42 -9.84
C SER A 62 9.28 19.32 -8.78
N SER A 63 9.09 19.72 -7.53
CA SER A 63 8.90 18.79 -6.40
C SER A 63 7.61 17.98 -6.56
N ASN A 64 6.52 18.65 -6.92
CA ASN A 64 5.21 18.04 -7.13
C ASN A 64 5.21 17.07 -8.32
N ARG A 65 5.87 17.39 -9.43
CA ARG A 65 6.03 16.49 -10.58
C ARG A 65 6.76 15.19 -10.20
N ARG A 66 7.78 15.29 -9.36
CA ARG A 66 8.49 14.10 -8.83
C ARG A 66 7.61 13.26 -7.93
N ASN A 67 6.77 13.91 -7.11
CA ASN A 67 5.78 13.24 -6.26
C ASN A 67 4.72 12.53 -7.10
N LEU A 68 4.15 13.21 -8.10
CA LEU A 68 3.16 12.66 -9.03
C LEU A 68 3.69 11.41 -9.75
N ASN A 69 4.91 11.46 -10.28
CA ASN A 69 5.53 10.32 -10.96
C ASN A 69 5.69 9.12 -10.02
N GLN A 70 6.00 9.34 -8.75
CA GLN A 70 6.08 8.28 -7.76
C GLN A 70 4.70 7.73 -7.40
N GLY A 71 3.68 8.59 -7.28
CA GLY A 71 2.29 8.20 -7.10
C GLY A 71 1.79 7.32 -8.26
N LEU A 72 2.04 7.73 -9.50
CA LEU A 72 1.70 6.94 -10.69
C LEU A 72 2.37 5.57 -10.69
N ARG A 73 3.63 5.47 -10.24
CA ARG A 73 4.31 4.18 -10.08
C ARG A 73 3.59 3.28 -9.07
N THR A 74 3.14 3.84 -7.96
CA THR A 74 2.40 3.11 -6.93
C THR A 74 1.09 2.56 -7.51
N VAL A 75 0.30 3.41 -8.19
CA VAL A 75 -0.96 3.00 -8.82
C VAL A 75 -0.74 1.91 -9.88
N ARG A 76 0.33 2.01 -10.69
CA ARG A 76 0.67 0.98 -11.67
C ARG A 76 1.00 -0.37 -11.03
N LEU A 77 1.72 -0.36 -9.89
CA LEU A 77 2.03 -1.58 -9.15
C LEU A 77 0.79 -2.18 -8.49
N GLU A 78 -0.12 -1.34 -7.98
CA GLU A 78 -1.43 -1.78 -7.47
C GLU A 78 -2.26 -2.45 -8.55
N ALA A 79 -2.38 -1.81 -9.72
CA ALA A 79 -3.10 -2.36 -10.87
C ALA A 79 -2.46 -3.67 -11.39
N LYS A 80 -1.12 -3.76 -11.36
CA LYS A 80 -0.40 -5.00 -11.72
C LYS A 80 -0.70 -6.12 -10.75
N LEU A 81 -0.69 -5.83 -9.44
CA LEU A 81 -1.02 -6.81 -8.41
C LEU A 81 -2.46 -7.31 -8.57
N GLU A 82 -3.41 -6.40 -8.82
CA GLU A 82 -4.82 -6.73 -9.03
C GLU A 82 -5.00 -7.63 -10.26
N ARG A 83 -4.42 -7.25 -11.39
CA ARG A 83 -4.47 -8.05 -12.63
C ARG A 83 -3.90 -9.45 -12.46
N VAL A 84 -2.71 -9.56 -11.86
CA VAL A 84 -2.07 -10.87 -11.62
C VAL A 84 -2.97 -11.72 -10.71
N SER A 85 -3.55 -11.14 -9.68
CA SER A 85 -4.47 -11.84 -8.78
C SER A 85 -5.74 -12.31 -9.52
N GLU A 86 -6.30 -11.47 -10.39
CA GLU A 86 -7.50 -11.82 -11.18
C GLU A 86 -7.25 -12.97 -12.16
N VAL A 87 -6.14 -12.89 -12.91
CA VAL A 87 -5.76 -13.97 -13.85
C VAL A 87 -5.56 -15.29 -13.11
N MET A 88 -4.90 -15.26 -11.96
CA MET A 88 -4.66 -16.45 -11.16
C MET A 88 -5.96 -17.04 -10.58
N ILE A 89 -6.88 -16.18 -10.14
CA ILE A 89 -8.22 -16.61 -9.69
C ILE A 89 -8.99 -17.25 -10.86
N ALA A 90 -8.95 -16.61 -12.03
CA ALA A 90 -9.61 -17.14 -13.22
C ALA A 90 -9.06 -18.52 -13.63
N LEU A 91 -7.73 -18.68 -13.64
CA LEU A 91 -7.09 -19.97 -13.90
C LEU A 91 -7.44 -21.02 -12.84
N GLY A 92 -7.45 -20.63 -11.55
CA GLY A 92 -7.85 -21.53 -10.47
C GLY A 92 -9.31 -21.97 -10.59
N THR A 93 -10.21 -21.02 -10.85
CA THR A 93 -11.63 -21.31 -11.03
C THR A 93 -11.89 -22.15 -12.28
N GLY A 94 -11.22 -21.82 -13.40
CA GLY A 94 -11.31 -22.60 -14.63
C GLY A 94 -10.82 -24.05 -14.46
N GLY A 95 -9.72 -24.25 -13.74
CA GLY A 95 -9.22 -25.58 -13.42
C GLY A 95 -10.16 -26.39 -12.53
N VAL A 96 -10.80 -25.72 -11.57
CA VAL A 96 -11.84 -26.37 -10.70
C VAL A 96 -13.07 -26.74 -11.54
N LEU A 97 -13.53 -25.85 -12.42
CA LEU A 97 -14.65 -26.14 -13.31
C LEU A 97 -14.33 -27.30 -14.25
N TRP A 98 -13.17 -27.30 -14.88
CA TRP A 98 -12.74 -28.38 -15.77
C TRP A 98 -12.75 -29.73 -15.05
N MET A 99 -12.15 -29.79 -13.88
CA MET A 99 -12.07 -31.01 -13.09
C MET A 99 -13.46 -31.41 -12.52
N GLY A 100 -14.27 -30.43 -12.12
CA GLY A 100 -15.62 -30.63 -11.63
C GLY A 100 -16.56 -31.22 -12.70
N VAL A 101 -16.53 -30.67 -13.91
CA VAL A 101 -17.32 -31.20 -15.04
C VAL A 101 -16.94 -32.67 -15.34
N ALA A 102 -15.65 -33.00 -15.34
CA ALA A 102 -15.22 -34.39 -15.54
C ALA A 102 -15.77 -35.32 -14.44
N ARG A 103 -15.88 -34.85 -13.18
CA ARG A 103 -16.45 -35.62 -12.07
C ARG A 103 -17.98 -35.74 -12.14
N VAL A 104 -18.66 -34.73 -12.66
CA VAL A 104 -20.11 -34.78 -12.93
C VAL A 104 -20.39 -35.79 -14.04
N MET A 105 -19.59 -35.79 -15.11
CA MET A 105 -19.76 -36.76 -16.19
C MET A 105 -19.49 -38.21 -15.75
N SER A 106 -18.62 -38.40 -14.77
CA SER A 106 -18.38 -39.73 -14.18
C SER A 106 -19.43 -40.13 -13.08
N GLY A 107 -20.45 -39.33 -12.85
CA GLY A 107 -21.52 -39.63 -11.91
C GLY A 107 -21.14 -39.48 -10.41
N ILE A 108 -19.93 -38.94 -10.12
CA ILE A 108 -19.45 -38.79 -8.74
C ILE A 108 -20.00 -37.53 -8.08
N LEU A 109 -20.29 -36.49 -8.87
CA LEU A 109 -20.80 -35.21 -8.42
C LEU A 109 -22.09 -34.87 -9.17
N THR A 110 -23.01 -34.16 -8.50
CA THR A 110 -24.17 -33.58 -9.18
C THR A 110 -23.83 -32.22 -9.79
N PRO A 111 -24.53 -31.76 -10.83
CA PRO A 111 -24.37 -30.39 -11.35
C PRO A 111 -24.63 -29.33 -10.28
N GLY A 112 -25.53 -29.59 -9.34
CA GLY A 112 -25.83 -28.71 -8.21
C GLY A 112 -24.63 -28.53 -7.27
N ASP A 113 -23.91 -29.61 -6.96
CA ASP A 113 -22.72 -29.57 -6.13
C ASP A 113 -21.62 -28.69 -6.75
N LEU A 114 -21.47 -28.74 -8.07
CA LEU A 114 -20.49 -27.92 -8.79
C LEU A 114 -20.84 -26.42 -8.69
N ILE A 115 -22.12 -26.06 -8.81
CA ILE A 115 -22.56 -24.65 -8.66
C ILE A 115 -22.32 -24.16 -7.23
N VAL A 116 -22.68 -24.94 -6.23
CA VAL A 116 -22.46 -24.61 -4.82
C VAL A 116 -20.96 -24.44 -4.54
N PHE A 117 -20.14 -25.38 -5.01
CA PHE A 117 -18.68 -25.32 -4.80
C PHE A 117 -18.03 -24.09 -5.45
N THR A 118 -18.40 -23.73 -6.69
CA THR A 118 -17.88 -22.53 -7.36
C THR A 118 -18.32 -21.24 -6.67
N THR A 119 -19.52 -21.22 -6.10
CA THR A 119 -20.03 -20.10 -5.32
C THR A 119 -19.23 -19.93 -4.02
N TYR A 120 -18.99 -21.00 -3.29
CA TYR A 120 -18.14 -20.97 -2.09
C TYR A 120 -16.72 -20.54 -2.41
N LEU A 121 -16.13 -21.06 -3.49
CA LEU A 121 -14.78 -20.67 -3.92
C LEU A 121 -14.71 -19.18 -4.22
N SER A 122 -15.66 -18.63 -4.94
CA SER A 122 -15.74 -17.20 -5.27
C SER A 122 -15.89 -16.34 -4.00
N ASN A 123 -16.70 -16.79 -3.05
CA ASN A 123 -16.89 -16.10 -1.78
C ASN A 123 -15.65 -16.16 -0.88
N MET A 124 -14.84 -17.21 -0.96
CA MET A 124 -13.61 -17.36 -0.20
C MET A 124 -12.49 -16.40 -0.71
N TYR A 125 -12.48 -16.04 -1.99
CA TYR A 125 -11.50 -15.09 -2.53
C TYR A 125 -11.75 -13.64 -2.08
N ARG A 126 -12.99 -13.24 -1.76
CA ARG A 126 -13.34 -11.88 -1.29
C ARG A 126 -12.62 -11.49 0.01
N PRO A 127 -12.64 -12.29 1.09
CA PRO A 127 -11.94 -11.96 2.33
C PRO A 127 -10.41 -11.97 2.15
N LEU A 128 -9.84 -12.83 1.29
CA LEU A 128 -8.40 -12.80 1.01
C LEU A 128 -7.94 -11.45 0.47
N ARG A 129 -8.69 -10.86 -0.46
CA ARG A 129 -8.42 -9.50 -0.98
C ARG A 129 -8.52 -8.43 0.11
N ARG A 130 -9.45 -8.57 1.06
CA ARG A 130 -9.60 -7.63 2.18
C ARG A 130 -8.42 -7.72 3.14
N VAL A 131 -7.98 -8.91 3.50
CA VAL A 131 -6.81 -9.14 4.38
C VAL A 131 -5.56 -8.49 3.82
N ALA A 132 -5.29 -8.64 2.52
CA ALA A 132 -4.15 -7.99 1.88
C ALA A 132 -4.18 -6.44 2.00
N ARG A 133 -5.35 -5.81 1.90
CA ARG A 133 -5.53 -4.36 2.10
C ARG A 133 -5.39 -3.94 3.58
N VAL A 134 -5.89 -4.74 4.50
CA VAL A 134 -5.83 -4.46 5.95
C VAL A 134 -4.38 -4.46 6.44
N THR A 135 -3.53 -5.35 5.92
CA THR A 135 -2.11 -5.40 6.29
C THR A 135 -1.40 -4.05 6.04
N GLY A 136 -1.73 -3.36 4.95
CA GLY A 136 -1.21 -2.01 4.67
C GLY A 136 -1.70 -0.94 5.66
N ARG A 137 -2.95 -1.03 6.11
CA ARG A 137 -3.52 -0.13 7.12
C ARG A 137 -2.94 -0.39 8.51
N LEU A 138 -2.73 -1.66 8.85
CA LEU A 138 -2.15 -2.07 10.12
C LEU A 138 -0.70 -1.56 10.26
N SER A 139 0.10 -1.66 9.19
CA SER A 139 1.46 -1.10 9.17
C SER A 139 1.50 0.41 9.40
N LYS A 140 0.49 1.16 8.92
CA LYS A 140 0.37 2.60 9.23
C LYS A 140 0.03 2.84 10.69
N ALA A 141 -0.92 2.07 11.25
CA ALA A 141 -1.32 2.20 12.65
C ALA A 141 -0.15 1.92 13.58
N THR A 142 0.68 0.90 13.29
CA THR A 142 1.87 0.55 14.07
C THR A 142 2.88 1.71 14.08
N VAL A 143 3.18 2.31 12.92
CA VAL A 143 4.10 3.45 12.83
C VAL A 143 3.56 4.68 13.58
N CYS A 144 2.24 4.95 13.51
CA CYS A 144 1.63 6.03 14.29
C CYS A 144 1.71 5.75 15.80
N ALA A 145 1.44 4.52 16.22
CA ALA A 145 1.54 4.10 17.62
C ALA A 145 2.98 4.23 18.14
N GLU A 146 3.99 3.80 17.36
CA GLU A 146 5.40 3.98 17.72
C GLU A 146 5.78 5.46 17.92
N ARG A 147 5.30 6.36 17.06
CA ARG A 147 5.56 7.79 17.21
C ARG A 147 4.91 8.36 18.47
N VAL A 148 3.67 7.97 18.76
CA VAL A 148 2.97 8.38 19.99
C VAL A 148 3.72 7.87 21.22
N LEU A 149 4.13 6.60 21.22
CA LEU A 149 4.93 6.02 22.30
C LEU A 149 6.27 6.72 22.47
N THR A 150 6.96 7.08 21.38
CA THR A 150 8.23 7.82 21.42
C THR A 150 8.04 9.19 22.11
N VAL A 151 6.96 9.89 21.81
CA VAL A 151 6.66 11.19 22.46
C VAL A 151 6.28 11.00 23.93
N LEU A 152 5.48 9.98 24.24
CA LEU A 152 5.08 9.69 25.62
C LEU A 152 6.25 9.23 26.50
N HIS A 153 7.24 8.57 25.93
CA HIS A 153 8.45 8.13 26.65
C HIS A 153 9.63 9.10 26.52
N ALA A 154 9.47 10.23 25.82
CA ALA A 154 10.46 11.27 25.77
C ALA A 154 10.57 11.90 27.17
N ASP A 155 11.65 11.60 27.89
CA ASP A 155 11.97 12.24 29.17
C ASP A 155 12.61 13.61 28.88
N ASP A 156 11.76 14.61 28.67
CA ASP A 156 12.15 15.98 28.31
C ASP A 156 12.44 16.83 29.58
N ARG A 157 12.72 16.16 30.69
CA ARG A 157 13.10 16.85 31.95
C ARG A 157 14.51 17.41 31.78
N VAL A 158 14.60 18.72 31.81
CA VAL A 158 15.89 19.43 31.96
C VAL A 158 16.53 18.95 33.27
N LYS A 159 17.50 18.06 33.18
CA LYS A 159 18.27 17.60 34.33
C LYS A 159 19.15 18.77 34.75
N THR A 160 18.81 19.42 35.88
CA THR A 160 19.66 20.39 36.51
C THR A 160 20.98 19.72 36.88
N ARG A 161 22.07 20.22 36.37
CA ARG A 161 23.41 19.71 36.68
C ARG A 161 23.69 19.96 38.16
N SER A 162 23.91 18.90 38.93
CA SER A 162 24.16 19.00 40.37
C SER A 162 25.45 19.78 40.73
N ASP A 163 26.32 20.02 39.77
CA ASP A 163 27.59 20.73 39.92
C ASP A 163 27.59 22.13 39.31
N ALA A 164 26.42 22.76 39.13
CA ALA A 164 26.37 24.15 38.68
C ALA A 164 26.84 25.06 39.81
N PRO A 165 27.87 25.86 39.60
CA PRO A 165 28.30 26.84 40.60
C PRO A 165 27.19 27.87 40.86
N PRO A 166 27.12 28.44 42.09
CA PRO A 166 26.08 29.39 42.48
C PRO A 166 26.08 30.67 41.64
#